data_2f7da90107146de3b25f2923d4d685e2
#
_entry.id   2f7da90107146de3b25f2923d4d685e2
#
_cell.length_a   1.000
_cell.length_b   1.000
_cell.length_c   1.000
_cell.angle_alpha   90.00
_cell.angle_beta   90.00
_cell.angle_gamma   90.00
#
_symmetry.space_group_name_H-M   'P 1'
#
loop_
_entity.id
_entity.type
_entity.pdbx_description
1 polymer ?
#
loop_
_entity_poly.entity_id
_entity_poly.type
_entity_poly.pdbx_seq_one_letter_code
_entity_poly.pdbx_strand_id
1 'polypeptide(L)'
;MTSQQASPSPSGASDFFTARLATSDPDIARAIDDELKRQREQIELIASENIVSRAVLEAAGSVLTNKYAEGYPGRRYYGGCVHVDVAESLAIDRAKQIFGCGFANVQPHSGSQANQGVMMALAKPGDTILGMALAAGGHLTHGAAPNQSGKWFNAVSYGVRRQDGRIDYDEIEDLARKHRPRILIAGGSAYARVIDFEKFRRIADEVDAYLMVDMAHFAGLVAAGLHPNPFPHAHIATTTTHKTLRGPRGGMILTNDESLAKKINSAIFPGLQGGPLMHIIAAKAVAFGEALRPEFKTYSRAVMENAKALGAQLTNGGLDLVSGGTDTHLVLVDLRARGLTGKAAERALENANITCNKNAVPFDPEKPMVTSGLRLGSPAVTTRGFGVAEMQLVGDYILEVLD
;
A
#
# COMPACT_ATOMS: atom_id res chain seq x y z
N MET A 1 -65.80 30.36 11.93
CA MET A 1 -64.38 30.26 12.34
C MET A 1 -64.00 28.80 12.25
N THR A 2 -63.46 28.41 11.09
CA THR A 2 -63.01 27.06 10.81
C THR A 2 -61.54 26.96 11.17
N SER A 3 -61.21 26.16 12.19
CA SER A 3 -59.85 25.83 12.61
C SER A 3 -59.19 24.98 11.53
N GLN A 4 -58.23 25.52 10.80
CA GLN A 4 -57.30 24.72 9.99
C GLN A 4 -56.43 23.90 10.93
N GLN A 5 -56.65 22.61 10.97
CA GLN A 5 -55.69 21.66 11.53
C GLN A 5 -54.44 21.63 10.62
N ALA A 6 -53.31 22.07 11.17
CA ALA A 6 -52.02 21.91 10.54
C ALA A 6 -51.72 20.40 10.37
N SER A 7 -51.48 19.99 9.13
CA SER A 7 -51.02 18.64 8.84
C SER A 7 -49.70 18.38 9.56
N PRO A 8 -49.49 17.24 10.20
CA PRO A 8 -48.22 16.92 10.83
C PRO A 8 -47.13 16.80 9.74
N SER A 9 -46.06 17.57 9.88
CA SER A 9 -44.86 17.40 9.09
C SER A 9 -44.37 15.95 9.24
N PRO A 10 -43.88 15.31 8.17
CA PRO A 10 -43.37 13.96 8.27
C PRO A 10 -42.11 13.97 9.18
N SER A 11 -42.28 13.51 10.41
CA SER A 11 -41.22 13.43 11.43
C SER A 11 -40.02 12.52 11.02
N GLY A 12 -40.09 11.82 9.89
CA GLY A 12 -39.02 10.98 9.39
C GLY A 12 -37.95 11.69 8.56
N ALA A 13 -38.22 12.89 8.00
CA ALA A 13 -37.25 13.54 7.12
C ALA A 13 -36.16 14.32 7.90
N SER A 14 -36.45 14.81 9.12
CA SER A 14 -35.47 15.52 9.94
C SER A 14 -34.42 14.59 10.53
N ASP A 15 -34.79 13.37 10.88
CA ASP A 15 -33.88 12.41 11.51
C ASP A 15 -32.91 11.79 10.51
N PHE A 16 -33.30 11.64 9.24
CA PHE A 16 -32.43 11.10 8.18
C PHE A 16 -31.12 11.90 8.01
N PHE A 17 -31.16 13.22 8.10
CA PHE A 17 -29.99 14.08 7.90
C PHE A 17 -29.20 14.36 9.19
N THR A 18 -29.77 14.09 10.36
CA THR A 18 -29.21 14.52 11.65
C THR A 18 -28.94 13.38 12.62
N ALA A 19 -29.55 12.21 12.41
CA ALA A 19 -29.35 11.05 13.25
C ALA A 19 -27.88 10.60 13.22
N ARG A 20 -27.33 10.33 14.39
CA ARG A 20 -25.98 9.76 14.53
C ARG A 20 -25.98 8.27 14.19
N LEU A 21 -24.83 7.74 13.79
CA LEU A 21 -24.68 6.32 13.48
C LEU A 21 -25.16 5.42 14.63
N ALA A 22 -24.81 5.74 15.88
CA ALA A 22 -25.23 4.98 17.04
C ALA A 22 -26.76 4.89 17.23
N THR A 23 -27.51 5.82 16.65
CA THR A 23 -28.97 5.81 16.66
C THR A 23 -29.54 5.12 15.43
N SER A 24 -28.90 5.33 14.26
CA SER A 24 -29.39 4.79 12.97
C SER A 24 -29.04 3.32 12.76
N ASP A 25 -27.85 2.91 13.23
CA ASP A 25 -27.34 1.56 13.13
C ASP A 25 -26.39 1.24 14.31
N PRO A 26 -26.96 0.85 15.46
CA PRO A 26 -26.17 0.56 16.65
C PRO A 26 -25.21 -0.63 16.50
N ASP A 27 -25.48 -1.56 15.61
CA ASP A 27 -24.63 -2.73 15.40
C ASP A 27 -23.34 -2.35 14.65
N ILE A 28 -23.45 -1.52 13.63
CA ILE A 28 -22.27 -0.95 12.95
C ILE A 28 -21.50 0.01 13.86
N ALA A 29 -22.19 0.83 14.65
CA ALA A 29 -21.54 1.71 15.62
C ALA A 29 -20.71 0.90 16.62
N ARG A 30 -21.26 -0.19 17.17
CA ARG A 30 -20.54 -1.11 18.07
C ARG A 30 -19.32 -1.74 17.40
N ALA A 31 -19.46 -2.25 16.16
CA ALA A 31 -18.34 -2.85 15.44
C ALA A 31 -17.18 -1.85 15.25
N ILE A 32 -17.49 -0.57 14.97
CA ILE A 32 -16.47 0.49 14.83
C ILE A 32 -15.81 0.79 16.19
N ASP A 33 -16.59 0.85 17.27
CA ASP A 33 -16.06 1.09 18.63
C ASP A 33 -15.19 -0.08 19.10
N ASP A 34 -15.58 -1.32 18.81
CA ASP A 34 -14.80 -2.52 19.12
C ASP A 34 -13.47 -2.54 18.34
N GLU A 35 -13.49 -2.16 17.05
CA GLU A 35 -12.27 -2.04 16.27
C GLU A 35 -11.36 -0.90 16.78
N LEU A 36 -11.94 0.24 17.16
CA LEU A 36 -11.18 1.32 17.78
C LEU A 36 -10.51 0.87 19.08
N LYS A 37 -11.23 0.08 19.89
CA LYS A 37 -10.68 -0.54 21.12
C LYS A 37 -9.53 -1.48 20.78
N ARG A 38 -9.71 -2.38 19.78
CA ARG A 38 -8.65 -3.28 19.32
C ARG A 38 -7.39 -2.51 18.91
N GLN A 39 -7.52 -1.47 18.08
CA GLN A 39 -6.39 -0.65 17.62
C GLN A 39 -5.68 0.09 18.77
N ARG A 40 -6.36 0.40 19.87
CA ARG A 40 -5.76 1.04 21.06
C ARG A 40 -5.06 0.06 21.99
N GLU A 41 -5.59 -1.14 22.13
CA GLU A 41 -5.19 -2.11 23.13
C GLU A 41 -4.22 -3.17 22.60
N GLN A 42 -4.24 -3.47 21.29
CA GLN A 42 -3.36 -4.47 20.69
C GLN A 42 -2.12 -3.82 20.05
N ILE A 43 -1.05 -4.59 19.91
CA ILE A 43 0.18 -4.20 19.22
C ILE A 43 0.04 -4.56 17.74
N GLU A 44 -0.08 -3.55 16.87
CA GLU A 44 -0.30 -3.70 15.45
C GLU A 44 1.02 -3.73 14.68
N LEU A 45 1.42 -4.90 14.17
CA LEU A 45 2.66 -5.11 13.41
C LEU A 45 2.43 -5.55 11.96
N ILE A 46 1.20 -5.46 11.44
CA ILE A 46 0.97 -5.69 10.00
C ILE A 46 1.67 -4.59 9.21
N ALA A 47 2.68 -4.96 8.42
CA ALA A 47 3.55 -4.01 7.69
C ALA A 47 2.81 -3.14 6.66
N SER A 48 1.61 -3.55 6.25
CA SER A 48 0.76 -2.83 5.29
C SER A 48 -0.33 -1.97 5.94
N GLU A 49 -0.31 -1.83 7.27
CA GLU A 49 -1.28 -1.02 8.03
C GLU A 49 -0.63 0.22 8.64
N ASN A 50 -1.46 1.23 8.85
CA ASN A 50 -1.10 2.46 9.52
C ASN A 50 -2.35 3.11 10.10
N ILE A 51 -2.17 4.12 10.96
CA ILE A 51 -3.24 4.88 11.57
C ILE A 51 -3.24 6.28 10.98
N VAL A 52 -4.36 6.65 10.37
CA VAL A 52 -4.54 7.97 9.74
C VAL A 52 -4.92 9.03 10.79
N SER A 53 -4.70 10.30 10.43
CA SER A 53 -5.14 11.42 11.25
C SER A 53 -6.67 11.56 11.27
N ARG A 54 -7.19 12.25 12.27
CA ARG A 54 -8.61 12.63 12.34
C ARG A 54 -9.05 13.43 11.12
N ALA A 55 -8.20 14.34 10.61
CA ALA A 55 -8.49 15.14 9.42
C ALA A 55 -8.68 14.27 8.16
N VAL A 56 -7.91 13.19 8.02
CA VAL A 56 -8.09 12.21 6.93
C VAL A 56 -9.44 11.49 7.07
N LEU A 57 -9.83 11.09 8.29
CA LEU A 57 -11.14 10.45 8.54
C LEU A 57 -12.31 11.41 8.27
N GLU A 58 -12.21 12.66 8.69
CA GLU A 58 -13.22 13.69 8.44
C GLU A 58 -13.40 13.96 6.93
N ALA A 59 -12.31 14.02 6.17
CA ALA A 59 -12.37 14.16 4.72
C ALA A 59 -13.01 12.92 4.04
N ALA A 60 -12.64 11.71 4.50
CA ALA A 60 -13.19 10.46 3.99
C ALA A 60 -14.70 10.30 4.29
N GLY A 61 -15.17 10.79 5.43
CA GLY A 61 -16.59 10.79 5.83
C GLY A 61 -17.39 12.02 5.35
N SER A 62 -16.88 12.81 4.41
CA SER A 62 -17.51 14.05 3.99
C SER A 62 -18.61 13.86 2.95
N VAL A 63 -19.41 14.94 2.74
CA VAL A 63 -20.47 15.01 1.73
C VAL A 63 -19.97 14.83 0.28
N LEU A 64 -18.67 14.84 0.05
CA LEU A 64 -18.08 14.57 -1.26
C LEU A 64 -18.39 13.16 -1.78
N THR A 65 -18.80 12.23 -0.89
CA THR A 65 -19.31 10.89 -1.28
C THR A 65 -20.54 10.97 -2.17
N ASN A 66 -21.33 12.04 -2.09
CA ASN A 66 -22.56 12.21 -2.87
C ASN A 66 -22.31 12.63 -4.32
N LYS A 67 -21.07 13.09 -4.65
CA LYS A 67 -20.80 13.71 -5.95
C LYS A 67 -20.29 12.71 -6.98
N TYR A 68 -21.02 12.60 -8.09
CA TYR A 68 -20.58 11.85 -9.26
C TYR A 68 -19.72 12.72 -10.17
N ALA A 69 -18.45 12.33 -10.42
CA ALA A 69 -17.46 13.20 -11.06
C ALA A 69 -16.59 12.46 -12.11
N GLU A 70 -17.23 11.69 -13.02
CA GLU A 70 -16.53 11.04 -14.13
C GLU A 70 -15.73 12.04 -14.97
N GLY A 71 -14.56 11.62 -15.41
CA GLY A 71 -13.57 12.48 -16.09
C GLY A 71 -12.51 12.99 -15.13
N TYR A 72 -11.94 14.14 -15.43
CA TYR A 72 -10.81 14.73 -14.72
C TYR A 72 -11.06 16.23 -14.43
N PRO A 73 -10.34 16.89 -13.53
CA PRO A 73 -10.52 18.31 -13.24
C PRO A 73 -10.59 19.16 -14.50
N GLY A 74 -11.59 20.02 -14.60
CA GLY A 74 -11.89 20.88 -15.76
C GLY A 74 -12.43 20.15 -17.00
N ARG A 75 -12.56 18.82 -16.97
CA ARG A 75 -13.04 17.98 -18.07
C ARG A 75 -13.93 16.85 -17.55
N ARG A 76 -15.00 17.23 -16.84
CA ARG A 76 -15.98 16.30 -16.27
C ARG A 76 -17.14 16.04 -17.24
N TYR A 77 -17.69 14.86 -17.13
CA TYR A 77 -18.92 14.50 -17.87
C TYR A 77 -20.20 15.00 -17.18
N TYR A 78 -20.10 15.42 -15.92
CA TYR A 78 -21.24 15.89 -15.12
C TYR A 78 -21.04 17.33 -14.65
N GLY A 79 -22.15 18.06 -14.48
CA GLY A 79 -22.13 19.41 -13.90
C GLY A 79 -21.90 19.39 -12.39
N GLY A 80 -21.67 20.57 -11.80
CA GLY A 80 -21.54 20.74 -10.34
C GLY A 80 -20.21 20.25 -9.75
N CYS A 81 -19.13 20.16 -10.54
CA CYS A 81 -17.85 19.58 -10.13
C CYS A 81 -16.82 20.60 -9.62
N VAL A 82 -17.16 21.89 -9.53
CA VAL A 82 -16.23 22.98 -9.17
C VAL A 82 -15.43 22.65 -7.90
N HIS A 83 -16.09 22.20 -6.84
CA HIS A 83 -15.44 21.94 -5.55
C HIS A 83 -14.68 20.62 -5.51
N VAL A 84 -15.16 19.57 -6.20
CA VAL A 84 -14.42 18.31 -6.30
C VAL A 84 -13.20 18.44 -7.19
N ASP A 85 -13.23 19.34 -8.19
CA ASP A 85 -12.06 19.68 -9.00
C ASP A 85 -10.93 20.29 -8.16
N VAL A 86 -11.28 21.14 -7.18
CA VAL A 86 -10.31 21.68 -6.22
C VAL A 86 -9.67 20.56 -5.41
N ALA A 87 -10.48 19.62 -4.87
CA ALA A 87 -9.98 18.52 -4.07
C ALA A 87 -9.03 17.60 -4.87
N GLU A 88 -9.41 17.23 -6.10
CA GLU A 88 -8.58 16.37 -6.95
C GLU A 88 -7.32 17.08 -7.43
N SER A 89 -7.41 18.36 -7.81
CA SER A 89 -6.25 19.16 -8.21
C SER A 89 -5.24 19.28 -7.06
N LEU A 90 -5.69 19.55 -5.84
CA LEU A 90 -4.82 19.55 -4.66
C LEU A 90 -4.14 18.21 -4.42
N ALA A 91 -4.87 17.09 -4.59
CA ALA A 91 -4.27 15.76 -4.45
C ALA A 91 -3.20 15.51 -5.51
N ILE A 92 -3.46 15.86 -6.77
CA ILE A 92 -2.52 15.74 -7.88
C ILE A 92 -1.27 16.59 -7.63
N ASP A 93 -1.42 17.86 -7.29
CA ASP A 93 -0.30 18.80 -7.12
C ASP A 93 0.59 18.40 -5.93
N ARG A 94 -0.03 17.98 -4.82
CA ARG A 94 0.72 17.49 -3.65
C ARG A 94 1.44 16.17 -3.95
N ALA A 95 0.82 15.24 -4.68
CA ALA A 95 1.48 14.01 -5.10
C ALA A 95 2.70 14.29 -5.99
N LYS A 96 2.57 15.20 -6.97
CA LYS A 96 3.69 15.63 -7.82
C LYS A 96 4.82 16.24 -6.99
N GLN A 97 4.48 17.09 -6.02
CA GLN A 97 5.47 17.72 -5.15
C GLN A 97 6.21 16.70 -4.27
N ILE A 98 5.49 15.74 -3.66
CA ILE A 98 6.06 14.70 -2.80
C ILE A 98 7.08 13.84 -3.55
N PHE A 99 6.74 13.40 -4.76
CA PHE A 99 7.54 12.43 -5.50
C PHE A 99 8.45 13.04 -6.56
N GLY A 100 8.37 14.36 -6.79
CA GLY A 100 9.17 15.05 -7.80
C GLY A 100 8.86 14.59 -9.23
N CYS A 101 7.56 14.34 -9.54
CA CYS A 101 7.14 13.86 -10.85
C CYS A 101 6.28 14.87 -11.60
N GLY A 102 6.20 14.73 -12.94
CA GLY A 102 5.44 15.63 -13.81
C GLY A 102 3.94 15.41 -13.76
N PHE A 103 3.51 14.15 -13.61
CA PHE A 103 2.10 13.74 -13.71
C PHE A 103 1.72 12.75 -12.62
N ALA A 104 0.49 12.90 -12.09
CA ALA A 104 -0.11 12.01 -11.12
C ALA A 104 -1.57 11.73 -11.46
N ASN A 105 -2.00 10.46 -11.39
CA ASN A 105 -3.38 10.06 -11.39
C ASN A 105 -3.74 9.53 -9.99
N VAL A 106 -4.64 10.22 -9.29
CA VAL A 106 -5.02 9.93 -7.90
C VAL A 106 -6.36 9.19 -7.78
N GLN A 107 -6.97 8.83 -8.91
CA GLN A 107 -8.28 8.17 -8.96
C GLN A 107 -8.28 6.66 -8.66
N PRO A 108 -7.19 5.87 -8.81
CA PRO A 108 -7.25 4.45 -8.50
C PRO A 108 -7.80 4.17 -7.10
N HIS A 109 -8.81 3.26 -7.01
CA HIS A 109 -9.47 2.91 -5.76
C HIS A 109 -8.57 2.07 -4.86
N SER A 110 -7.56 1.42 -5.42
CA SER A 110 -6.57 0.60 -4.71
C SER A 110 -5.24 0.54 -5.46
N GLY A 111 -4.17 0.06 -4.80
CA GLY A 111 -2.91 -0.25 -5.46
C GLY A 111 -3.07 -1.31 -6.56
N SER A 112 -3.94 -2.31 -6.34
CA SER A 112 -4.23 -3.33 -7.36
C SER A 112 -4.84 -2.71 -8.63
N GLN A 113 -5.78 -1.77 -8.49
CA GLN A 113 -6.36 -1.06 -9.64
C GLN A 113 -5.37 -0.08 -10.28
N ALA A 114 -4.46 0.51 -9.52
CA ALA A 114 -3.36 1.29 -10.08
C ALA A 114 -2.48 0.41 -10.98
N ASN A 115 -2.09 -0.77 -10.51
CA ASN A 115 -1.30 -1.72 -11.29
C ASN A 115 -2.08 -2.23 -12.53
N GLN A 116 -3.36 -2.55 -12.37
CA GLN A 116 -4.24 -2.92 -13.49
C GLN A 116 -4.33 -1.81 -14.54
N GLY A 117 -4.48 -0.56 -14.10
CA GLY A 117 -4.52 0.60 -15.00
C GLY A 117 -3.24 0.77 -15.81
N VAL A 118 -2.07 0.57 -15.17
CA VAL A 118 -0.77 0.58 -15.89
C VAL A 118 -0.68 -0.56 -16.88
N MET A 119 -1.04 -1.77 -16.49
CA MET A 119 -1.04 -2.92 -17.39
C MET A 119 -1.98 -2.73 -18.56
N MET A 120 -3.18 -2.20 -18.33
CA MET A 120 -4.14 -1.89 -19.39
C MET A 120 -3.65 -0.79 -20.34
N ALA A 121 -2.89 0.19 -19.83
CA ALA A 121 -2.33 1.27 -20.64
C ALA A 121 -1.19 0.82 -21.54
N LEU A 122 -0.40 -0.17 -21.12
CA LEU A 122 0.89 -0.50 -21.73
C LEU A 122 0.98 -1.89 -22.35
N ALA A 123 0.10 -2.81 -21.99
CA ALA A 123 0.14 -4.21 -22.42
C ALA A 123 -1.25 -4.69 -22.87
N LYS A 124 -1.26 -5.78 -23.63
CA LYS A 124 -2.46 -6.50 -24.06
C LYS A 124 -2.50 -7.87 -23.39
N PRO A 125 -3.68 -8.48 -23.21
CA PRO A 125 -3.77 -9.87 -22.78
C PRO A 125 -2.88 -10.78 -23.65
N GLY A 126 -2.06 -11.62 -23.00
CA GLY A 126 -1.07 -12.47 -23.65
C GLY A 126 0.33 -11.87 -23.73
N ASP A 127 0.52 -10.56 -23.56
CA ASP A 127 1.86 -9.97 -23.48
C ASP A 127 2.61 -10.51 -22.25
N THR A 128 3.94 -10.54 -22.32
CA THR A 128 4.77 -10.97 -21.19
C THR A 128 4.98 -9.84 -20.19
N ILE A 129 4.81 -10.15 -18.91
CA ILE A 129 5.23 -9.31 -17.77
C ILE A 129 6.26 -10.08 -16.94
N LEU A 130 7.24 -9.36 -16.38
CA LEU A 130 8.27 -9.93 -15.51
C LEU A 130 8.22 -9.20 -14.16
N GLY A 131 7.92 -9.94 -13.08
CA GLY A 131 7.78 -9.39 -11.74
C GLY A 131 8.36 -10.31 -10.67
N MET A 132 8.49 -9.82 -9.43
CA MET A 132 8.95 -10.63 -8.32
C MET A 132 7.94 -11.73 -7.98
N ALA A 133 8.41 -12.96 -7.82
CA ALA A 133 7.58 -14.09 -7.39
C ALA A 133 6.93 -13.82 -6.02
N LEU A 134 5.67 -14.25 -5.85
CA LEU A 134 4.95 -14.09 -4.59
C LEU A 134 5.72 -14.72 -3.41
N ALA A 135 6.29 -15.90 -3.62
CA ALA A 135 7.10 -16.61 -2.62
C ALA A 135 8.44 -15.92 -2.29
N ALA A 136 8.93 -15.05 -3.17
CA ALA A 136 10.12 -14.23 -2.95
C ALA A 136 9.82 -12.86 -2.33
N GLY A 137 8.57 -12.57 -2.05
CA GLY A 137 8.10 -11.31 -1.47
C GLY A 137 7.40 -10.36 -2.44
N GLY A 138 7.07 -10.80 -3.67
CA GLY A 138 6.28 -10.03 -4.63
C GLY A 138 4.84 -9.77 -4.19
N HIS A 139 4.12 -9.00 -4.97
CA HIS A 139 2.68 -8.74 -4.76
C HIS A 139 1.84 -9.62 -5.70
N LEU A 140 0.58 -9.90 -5.30
CA LEU A 140 -0.36 -10.68 -6.14
C LEU A 140 -0.47 -10.12 -7.56
N THR A 141 -0.48 -8.79 -7.72
CA THR A 141 -0.60 -8.12 -9.02
C THR A 141 0.67 -8.12 -9.85
N HIS A 142 1.76 -8.75 -9.39
CA HIS A 142 3.00 -8.91 -10.15
C HIS A 142 3.04 -10.22 -10.98
N GLY A 143 1.88 -10.79 -11.29
CA GLY A 143 1.77 -11.99 -12.12
C GLY A 143 1.40 -13.27 -11.36
N ALA A 144 0.95 -13.20 -10.11
CA ALA A 144 0.53 -14.38 -9.36
C ALA A 144 -0.66 -15.08 -10.05
N ALA A 145 -0.61 -16.40 -10.20
CA ALA A 145 -1.57 -17.20 -10.96
C ALA A 145 -3.05 -16.96 -10.60
N PRO A 146 -3.46 -16.78 -9.32
CA PRO A 146 -4.86 -16.53 -8.99
C PRO A 146 -5.30 -15.09 -9.31
N ASN A 147 -4.36 -14.16 -9.53
CA ASN A 147 -4.64 -12.76 -9.80
C ASN A 147 -4.94 -12.53 -11.29
N GLN A 148 -5.64 -11.43 -11.59
CA GLN A 148 -5.89 -11.01 -12.97
C GLN A 148 -4.59 -10.91 -13.78
N SER A 149 -3.50 -10.39 -13.19
CA SER A 149 -2.22 -10.26 -13.86
C SER A 149 -1.63 -11.61 -14.30
N GLY A 150 -1.79 -12.66 -13.49
CA GLY A 150 -1.38 -14.02 -13.86
C GLY A 150 -2.33 -14.73 -14.81
N LYS A 151 -3.59 -14.25 -14.93
CA LYS A 151 -4.59 -14.86 -15.82
C LYS A 151 -4.59 -14.23 -17.21
N TRP A 152 -4.27 -12.95 -17.32
CA TRP A 152 -4.36 -12.20 -18.57
C TRP A 152 -3.01 -12.11 -19.31
N PHE A 153 -1.89 -12.16 -18.57
CA PHE A 153 -0.56 -12.01 -19.12
C PHE A 153 0.25 -13.31 -19.06
N ASN A 154 1.24 -13.42 -19.92
CA ASN A 154 2.30 -14.42 -19.77
C ASN A 154 3.22 -13.94 -18.65
N ALA A 155 2.91 -14.34 -17.41
CA ALA A 155 3.63 -13.89 -16.22
C ALA A 155 4.89 -14.73 -16.00
N VAL A 156 6.04 -14.08 -16.08
CA VAL A 156 7.35 -14.62 -15.72
C VAL A 156 7.76 -14.03 -14.38
N SER A 157 8.36 -14.82 -13.51
CA SER A 157 8.76 -14.37 -12.19
C SER A 157 10.27 -14.49 -11.98
N TYR A 158 10.86 -13.45 -11.35
CA TYR A 158 12.21 -13.52 -10.78
C TYR A 158 12.15 -13.74 -9.27
N GLY A 159 13.24 -14.26 -8.72
CA GLY A 159 13.37 -14.59 -7.31
C GLY A 159 14.37 -13.72 -6.56
N VAL A 160 14.89 -14.31 -5.49
CA VAL A 160 16.00 -13.79 -4.71
C VAL A 160 17.09 -14.85 -4.61
N ARG A 161 18.32 -14.43 -4.41
CA ARG A 161 19.46 -15.34 -4.25
C ARG A 161 19.29 -16.20 -2.99
N ARG A 162 19.61 -17.47 -3.11
CA ARG A 162 19.48 -18.43 -1.98
C ARG A 162 20.44 -18.13 -0.84
N GLN A 163 21.62 -17.61 -1.15
CA GLN A 163 22.69 -17.38 -0.17
C GLN A 163 22.41 -16.18 0.76
N ASP A 164 21.69 -15.18 0.32
CA ASP A 164 21.51 -13.94 1.09
C ASP A 164 20.09 -13.36 1.05
N GLY A 165 19.14 -13.99 0.34
CA GLY A 165 17.75 -13.52 0.24
C GLY A 165 17.58 -12.17 -0.47
N ARG A 166 18.57 -11.72 -1.24
CA ARG A 166 18.52 -10.45 -1.99
C ARG A 166 18.16 -10.67 -3.44
N ILE A 167 17.57 -9.63 -4.08
CA ILE A 167 17.24 -9.65 -5.51
C ILE A 167 18.46 -10.05 -6.32
N ASP A 168 18.26 -10.99 -7.24
CA ASP A 168 19.26 -11.42 -8.21
C ASP A 168 19.09 -10.66 -9.52
N TYR A 169 19.89 -9.63 -9.72
CA TYR A 169 19.80 -8.78 -10.92
C TYR A 169 20.29 -9.50 -12.17
N ASP A 170 21.21 -10.47 -12.04
CA ASP A 170 21.70 -11.25 -13.16
C ASP A 170 20.60 -12.22 -13.65
N GLU A 171 19.86 -12.88 -12.74
CA GLU A 171 18.67 -13.65 -13.07
C GLU A 171 17.62 -12.80 -13.80
N ILE A 172 17.37 -11.56 -13.32
CA ILE A 172 16.40 -10.66 -13.95
C ILE A 172 16.82 -10.31 -15.38
N GLU A 173 18.10 -10.03 -15.60
CA GLU A 173 18.66 -9.70 -16.91
C GLU A 173 18.52 -10.88 -17.88
N ASP A 174 18.86 -12.09 -17.44
CA ASP A 174 18.73 -13.32 -18.24
C ASP A 174 17.26 -13.62 -18.60
N LEU A 175 16.34 -13.49 -17.61
CA LEU A 175 14.92 -13.67 -17.85
C LEU A 175 14.35 -12.61 -18.79
N ALA A 176 14.77 -11.35 -18.64
CA ALA A 176 14.34 -10.25 -19.51
C ALA A 176 14.80 -10.48 -20.96
N ARG A 177 16.07 -10.87 -21.19
CA ARG A 177 16.58 -11.20 -22.51
C ARG A 177 15.84 -12.37 -23.16
N LYS A 178 15.57 -13.41 -22.37
CA LYS A 178 14.91 -14.65 -22.82
C LYS A 178 13.44 -14.42 -23.16
N HIS A 179 12.71 -13.69 -22.33
CA HIS A 179 11.26 -13.59 -22.42
C HIS A 179 10.75 -12.28 -23.01
N ARG A 180 11.63 -11.26 -23.18
CA ARG A 180 11.31 -9.95 -23.77
C ARG A 180 10.01 -9.36 -23.22
N PRO A 181 9.90 -9.12 -21.90
CA PRO A 181 8.68 -8.66 -21.30
C PRO A 181 8.28 -7.27 -21.82
N ARG A 182 6.97 -7.02 -21.92
CA ARG A 182 6.44 -5.70 -22.20
C ARG A 182 6.57 -4.77 -20.99
N ILE A 183 6.45 -5.34 -19.79
CA ILE A 183 6.56 -4.62 -18.51
C ILE A 183 7.50 -5.40 -17.59
N LEU A 184 8.54 -4.74 -17.09
CA LEU A 184 9.39 -5.18 -16.00
C LEU A 184 8.92 -4.47 -14.72
N ILE A 185 8.57 -5.26 -13.68
CA ILE A 185 8.01 -4.74 -12.43
C ILE A 185 9.06 -4.84 -11.32
N ALA A 186 9.45 -3.71 -10.77
CA ALA A 186 10.28 -3.61 -9.56
C ALA A 186 9.42 -3.25 -8.36
N GLY A 187 9.55 -4.00 -7.26
CA GLY A 187 8.77 -3.77 -6.03
C GLY A 187 8.44 -5.08 -5.33
N GLY A 188 8.04 -4.98 -4.08
CA GLY A 188 7.70 -6.16 -3.28
C GLY A 188 6.89 -5.83 -2.04
N SER A 189 6.12 -6.82 -1.56
CA SER A 189 5.29 -6.73 -0.35
C SER A 189 6.01 -7.22 0.91
N ALA A 190 7.03 -8.05 0.75
CA ALA A 190 7.79 -8.63 1.85
C ALA A 190 9.31 -8.59 1.62
N TYR A 191 9.78 -7.67 0.79
CA TYR A 191 11.20 -7.44 0.56
C TYR A 191 11.69 -6.30 1.43
N ALA A 192 12.62 -6.59 2.34
CA ALA A 192 13.05 -5.67 3.40
C ALA A 192 14.26 -4.78 3.01
N ARG A 193 14.84 -4.94 1.84
CA ARG A 193 16.05 -4.23 1.41
C ARG A 193 15.77 -3.17 0.38
N VAL A 194 16.70 -2.23 0.22
CA VAL A 194 16.68 -1.23 -0.85
C VAL A 194 16.70 -1.92 -2.22
N ILE A 195 15.91 -1.40 -3.15
CA ILE A 195 15.84 -1.83 -4.54
C ILE A 195 16.64 -0.85 -5.40
N ASP A 196 17.51 -1.39 -6.26
CA ASP A 196 18.33 -0.61 -7.20
C ASP A 196 17.54 -0.38 -8.50
N PHE A 197 16.90 0.78 -8.58
CA PHE A 197 16.07 1.14 -9.74
C PHE A 197 16.90 1.44 -10.99
N GLU A 198 18.16 1.84 -10.84
CA GLU A 198 19.06 2.09 -11.98
C GLU A 198 19.37 0.77 -12.72
N LYS A 199 19.68 -0.31 -11.96
CA LYS A 199 19.87 -1.63 -12.55
C LYS A 199 18.62 -2.14 -13.23
N PHE A 200 17.45 -2.00 -12.61
CA PHE A 200 16.19 -2.35 -13.25
C PHE A 200 15.95 -1.57 -14.54
N ARG A 201 16.27 -0.27 -14.55
CA ARG A 201 16.12 0.56 -15.74
C ARG A 201 17.04 0.11 -16.87
N ARG A 202 18.31 -0.16 -16.59
CA ARG A 202 19.24 -0.68 -17.59
C ARG A 202 18.72 -1.98 -18.22
N ILE A 203 18.27 -2.93 -17.40
CA ILE A 203 17.71 -4.21 -17.88
C ILE A 203 16.46 -3.95 -18.76
N ALA A 204 15.57 -3.05 -18.33
CA ALA A 204 14.37 -2.71 -19.09
C ALA A 204 14.72 -2.12 -20.47
N ASP A 205 15.69 -1.20 -20.54
CA ASP A 205 16.15 -0.56 -21.78
C ASP A 205 16.76 -1.57 -22.77
N GLU A 206 17.51 -2.57 -22.27
CA GLU A 206 18.12 -3.61 -23.13
C GLU A 206 17.07 -4.44 -23.89
N VAL A 207 15.86 -4.55 -23.38
CA VAL A 207 14.81 -5.39 -23.95
C VAL A 207 13.60 -4.61 -24.45
N ASP A 208 13.68 -3.27 -24.46
CA ASP A 208 12.59 -2.35 -24.83
C ASP A 208 11.33 -2.55 -23.98
N ALA A 209 11.51 -2.80 -22.69
CA ALA A 209 10.44 -2.96 -21.73
C ALA A 209 10.14 -1.65 -20.97
N TYR A 210 8.89 -1.46 -20.57
CA TYR A 210 8.56 -0.42 -19.60
C TYR A 210 8.97 -0.85 -18.21
N LEU A 211 9.74 -0.02 -17.49
CA LEU A 211 9.98 -0.20 -16.06
C LEU A 211 8.84 0.40 -15.27
N MET A 212 8.08 -0.45 -14.59
CA MET A 212 7.06 -0.09 -13.61
C MET A 212 7.61 -0.33 -12.20
N VAL A 213 7.62 0.69 -11.36
CA VAL A 213 8.00 0.56 -9.95
C VAL A 213 6.74 0.58 -9.08
N ASP A 214 6.43 -0.54 -8.44
CA ASP A 214 5.40 -0.62 -7.40
C ASP A 214 6.05 -0.31 -6.04
N MET A 215 5.93 0.94 -5.59
CA MET A 215 6.50 1.40 -4.32
C MET A 215 5.48 1.37 -3.16
N ALA A 216 4.39 0.62 -3.29
CA ALA A 216 3.29 0.65 -2.32
C ALA A 216 3.74 0.48 -0.86
N HIS A 217 4.72 -0.38 -0.60
CA HIS A 217 5.20 -0.62 0.76
C HIS A 217 6.09 0.51 1.30
N PHE A 218 6.91 1.10 0.47
CA PHE A 218 7.94 2.07 0.90
C PHE A 218 7.71 3.50 0.40
N ALA A 219 6.54 3.81 -0.17
CA ALA A 219 6.23 5.15 -0.71
C ALA A 219 6.37 6.28 0.32
N GLY A 220 6.03 6.03 1.59
CA GLY A 220 6.26 7.00 2.65
C GLY A 220 7.73 7.28 2.92
N LEU A 221 8.60 6.26 2.78
CA LEU A 221 10.05 6.42 2.91
C LEU A 221 10.64 7.19 1.72
N VAL A 222 10.11 6.96 0.50
CA VAL A 222 10.45 7.76 -0.69
C VAL A 222 10.03 9.22 -0.49
N ALA A 223 8.80 9.47 -0.04
CA ALA A 223 8.27 10.79 0.26
C ALA A 223 9.14 11.56 1.28
N ALA A 224 9.69 10.85 2.25
CA ALA A 224 10.56 11.40 3.27
C ALA A 224 12.05 11.56 2.84
N GLY A 225 12.41 11.09 1.63
CA GLY A 225 13.79 11.06 1.15
C GLY A 225 14.69 10.08 1.89
N LEU A 226 14.12 8.99 2.41
CA LEU A 226 14.81 7.95 3.20
C LEU A 226 14.95 6.62 2.44
N HIS A 227 14.36 6.52 1.25
CA HIS A 227 14.52 5.43 0.29
C HIS A 227 14.78 6.06 -1.08
N PRO A 228 15.56 5.43 -1.98
CA PRO A 228 15.74 5.92 -3.33
C PRO A 228 14.40 6.23 -4.02
N ASN A 229 14.34 7.41 -4.64
CA ASN A 229 13.19 7.76 -5.47
C ASN A 229 13.24 6.94 -6.77
N PRO A 230 12.14 6.31 -7.21
CA PRO A 230 12.12 5.60 -8.49
C PRO A 230 12.39 6.50 -9.69
N PHE A 231 12.07 7.79 -9.61
CA PHE A 231 12.44 8.77 -10.64
C PHE A 231 13.88 9.28 -10.41
N PRO A 232 14.70 9.35 -11.43
CA PRO A 232 14.41 9.38 -12.87
C PRO A 232 14.41 8.01 -13.59
N HIS A 233 14.53 6.88 -12.90
CA HIS A 233 14.70 5.57 -13.52
C HIS A 233 13.39 4.97 -14.06
N ALA A 234 12.32 5.02 -13.25
CA ALA A 234 11.03 4.42 -13.61
C ALA A 234 10.35 5.18 -14.77
N HIS A 235 9.76 4.43 -15.69
CA HIS A 235 8.81 5.00 -16.66
C HIS A 235 7.49 5.36 -15.95
N ILE A 236 7.05 4.48 -15.03
CA ILE A 236 5.84 4.64 -14.25
C ILE A 236 6.11 4.14 -12.82
N ALA A 237 5.60 4.85 -11.83
CA ALA A 237 5.52 4.36 -10.47
C ALA A 237 4.06 4.23 -10.03
N THR A 238 3.75 3.16 -9.31
CA THR A 238 2.45 2.95 -8.65
C THR A 238 2.64 2.87 -7.15
N THR A 239 1.61 3.22 -6.40
CA THR A 239 1.61 3.06 -4.95
C THR A 239 0.21 2.93 -4.40
N THR A 240 0.12 2.36 -3.19
CA THR A 240 -1.01 2.57 -2.28
C THR A 240 -0.82 3.87 -1.49
N THR A 241 -1.89 4.40 -0.93
CA THR A 241 -1.85 5.63 -0.14
C THR A 241 -1.88 5.39 1.38
N HIS A 242 -2.13 4.15 1.83
CA HIS A 242 -2.49 3.80 3.21
C HIS A 242 -1.45 3.01 4.01
N LYS A 243 -0.25 2.76 3.46
CA LYS A 243 0.83 2.03 4.15
C LYS A 243 1.80 3.03 4.81
N THR A 244 3.07 3.01 4.44
CA THR A 244 4.04 3.99 4.96
C THR A 244 3.70 5.44 4.64
N LEU A 245 2.92 5.71 3.58
CA LEU A 245 2.45 7.05 3.23
C LEU A 245 1.35 7.60 4.19
N ARG A 246 0.78 6.76 5.04
CA ARG A 246 -0.14 7.09 6.14
C ARG A 246 -1.39 7.87 5.70
N GLY A 247 -1.95 7.52 4.54
CA GLY A 247 -3.18 8.12 4.00
C GLY A 247 -4.38 7.18 4.02
N PRO A 248 -5.51 7.57 3.42
CA PRO A 248 -6.68 6.72 3.28
C PRO A 248 -6.39 5.54 2.36
N ARG A 249 -7.20 4.49 2.44
CA ARG A 249 -7.10 3.36 1.52
C ARG A 249 -7.38 3.80 0.09
N GLY A 250 -6.44 3.53 -0.79
CA GLY A 250 -6.50 3.93 -2.20
C GLY A 250 -5.20 3.62 -2.92
N GLY A 251 -5.14 3.98 -4.19
CA GLY A 251 -3.96 3.88 -5.05
C GLY A 251 -3.67 5.17 -5.80
N MET A 252 -2.52 5.22 -6.46
CA MET A 252 -2.09 6.34 -7.29
C MET A 252 -1.06 5.87 -8.31
N ILE A 253 -1.00 6.56 -9.45
CA ILE A 253 -0.04 6.30 -10.53
C ILE A 253 0.69 7.60 -10.85
N LEU A 254 2.00 7.50 -11.02
CA LEU A 254 2.91 8.63 -11.23
C LEU A 254 3.78 8.38 -12.46
N THR A 255 4.09 9.44 -13.22
CA THR A 255 5.02 9.37 -14.36
C THR A 255 5.60 10.76 -14.68
N ASN A 256 6.73 10.79 -15.39
CA ASN A 256 7.28 12.00 -15.95
C ASN A 256 6.95 12.19 -17.45
N ASP A 257 6.38 11.17 -18.08
CA ASP A 257 6.06 11.16 -19.51
C ASP A 257 4.59 11.54 -19.74
N GLU A 258 4.37 12.65 -20.46
CA GLU A 258 3.03 13.13 -20.76
C GLU A 258 2.23 12.15 -21.62
N SER A 259 2.89 11.43 -22.54
CA SER A 259 2.23 10.44 -23.40
C SER A 259 1.72 9.25 -22.59
N LEU A 260 2.52 8.80 -21.61
CA LEU A 260 2.11 7.76 -20.67
C LEU A 260 1.00 8.25 -19.74
N ALA A 261 1.07 9.49 -19.27
CA ALA A 261 0.00 10.07 -18.45
C ALA A 261 -1.35 10.07 -19.16
N LYS A 262 -1.38 10.41 -20.46
CA LYS A 262 -2.61 10.37 -21.28
C LYS A 262 -3.15 8.94 -21.41
N LYS A 263 -2.29 7.95 -21.68
CA LYS A 263 -2.68 6.53 -21.74
C LYS A 263 -3.20 6.01 -20.40
N ILE A 264 -2.51 6.35 -19.31
CA ILE A 264 -2.92 5.97 -17.94
C ILE A 264 -4.28 6.58 -17.60
N ASN A 265 -4.48 7.87 -17.87
CA ASN A 265 -5.76 8.52 -17.61
C ASN A 265 -6.90 7.85 -18.38
N SER A 266 -6.68 7.50 -19.64
CA SER A 266 -7.67 6.78 -20.45
C SER A 266 -7.91 5.35 -19.94
N ALA A 267 -6.87 4.67 -19.47
CA ALA A 267 -6.99 3.33 -18.90
C ALA A 267 -7.73 3.32 -17.56
N ILE A 268 -7.54 4.34 -16.72
CA ILE A 268 -8.29 4.48 -15.47
C ILE A 268 -9.73 4.88 -15.75
N PHE A 269 -9.95 5.98 -16.46
CA PHE A 269 -11.29 6.40 -16.86
C PHE A 269 -11.31 6.74 -18.36
N PRO A 270 -12.19 6.13 -19.15
CA PRO A 270 -13.28 5.20 -18.79
C PRO A 270 -12.88 3.71 -18.79
N GLY A 271 -11.59 3.37 -18.92
CA GLY A 271 -11.15 2.01 -19.20
C GLY A 271 -11.44 1.01 -18.06
N LEU A 272 -11.09 1.34 -16.82
CA LEU A 272 -11.15 0.43 -15.67
C LEU A 272 -12.16 0.86 -14.60
N GLN A 273 -12.33 2.15 -14.41
CA GLN A 273 -13.19 2.75 -13.40
C GLN A 273 -14.20 3.70 -14.03
N GLY A 274 -15.32 3.96 -13.32
CA GLY A 274 -16.31 5.01 -13.61
C GLY A 274 -16.11 6.19 -12.67
N GLY A 275 -17.18 6.56 -11.91
CA GLY A 275 -17.15 7.68 -10.96
C GLY A 275 -16.07 7.53 -9.90
N PRO A 276 -15.15 8.48 -9.77
CA PRO A 276 -14.10 8.43 -8.76
C PRO A 276 -14.66 8.66 -7.35
N LEU A 277 -13.97 8.13 -6.33
CA LEU A 277 -14.34 8.29 -4.93
C LEU A 277 -13.85 9.66 -4.42
N MET A 278 -14.63 10.71 -4.64
CA MET A 278 -14.20 12.09 -4.39
C MET A 278 -13.88 12.38 -2.91
N HIS A 279 -14.59 11.75 -1.98
CA HIS A 279 -14.30 11.79 -0.54
C HIS A 279 -12.95 11.16 -0.20
N ILE A 280 -12.57 10.06 -0.87
CA ILE A 280 -11.26 9.44 -0.70
C ILE A 280 -10.16 10.27 -1.36
N ILE A 281 -10.42 10.88 -2.52
CA ILE A 281 -9.46 11.80 -3.16
C ILE A 281 -9.20 13.03 -2.27
N ALA A 282 -10.23 13.58 -1.64
CA ALA A 282 -10.05 14.64 -0.65
C ALA A 282 -9.22 14.19 0.55
N ALA A 283 -9.47 12.99 1.06
CA ALA A 283 -8.68 12.39 2.13
C ALA A 283 -7.21 12.13 1.71
N LYS A 284 -6.96 11.73 0.45
CA LYS A 284 -5.61 11.67 -0.13
C LYS A 284 -4.95 13.05 -0.14
N ALA A 285 -5.68 14.09 -0.55
CA ALA A 285 -5.17 15.47 -0.55
C ALA A 285 -4.74 15.92 0.85
N VAL A 286 -5.52 15.59 1.89
CA VAL A 286 -5.15 15.87 3.29
C VAL A 286 -3.88 15.13 3.68
N ALA A 287 -3.83 13.82 3.48
CA ALA A 287 -2.67 12.99 3.83
C ALA A 287 -1.40 13.42 3.08
N PHE A 288 -1.51 13.82 1.82
CA PHE A 288 -0.37 14.34 1.05
C PHE A 288 0.10 15.69 1.60
N GLY A 289 -0.83 16.54 2.06
CA GLY A 289 -0.47 17.76 2.77
C GLY A 289 0.28 17.48 4.08
N GLU A 290 -0.09 16.43 4.81
CA GLU A 290 0.64 15.98 5.99
C GLU A 290 2.03 15.41 5.63
N ALA A 291 2.13 14.64 4.55
CA ALA A 291 3.40 14.07 4.08
C ALA A 291 4.42 15.11 3.60
N LEU A 292 3.98 16.30 3.21
CA LEU A 292 4.85 17.43 2.85
C LEU A 292 5.42 18.17 4.06
N ARG A 293 4.95 17.92 5.27
CA ARG A 293 5.44 18.58 6.48
C ARG A 293 6.75 17.96 6.98
N PRO A 294 7.62 18.73 7.63
CA PRO A 294 8.90 18.23 8.19
C PRO A 294 8.71 17.06 9.18
N GLU A 295 7.61 17.06 9.93
CA GLU A 295 7.27 16.03 10.93
C GLU A 295 7.11 14.66 10.30
N PHE A 296 6.68 14.59 9.04
CA PHE A 296 6.54 13.33 8.32
C PHE A 296 7.90 12.66 8.07
N LYS A 297 8.96 13.45 7.84
CA LYS A 297 10.33 12.92 7.71
C LYS A 297 10.83 12.36 9.03
N THR A 298 10.56 13.05 10.14
CA THR A 298 10.89 12.58 11.49
C THR A 298 10.16 11.27 11.79
N TYR A 299 8.86 11.20 11.53
CA TYR A 299 8.07 9.99 11.65
C TYR A 299 8.64 8.83 10.81
N SER A 300 8.92 9.07 9.54
CA SER A 300 9.43 8.03 8.64
C SER A 300 10.81 7.50 9.06
N ARG A 301 11.67 8.36 9.66
CA ARG A 301 12.93 7.94 10.25
C ARG A 301 12.70 7.03 11.45
N ALA A 302 11.80 7.41 12.36
CA ALA A 302 11.44 6.58 13.50
C ALA A 302 10.85 5.22 13.07
N VAL A 303 10.08 5.18 11.99
CA VAL A 303 9.59 3.92 11.41
C VAL A 303 10.73 2.98 11.04
N MET A 304 11.78 3.49 10.39
CA MET A 304 12.94 2.65 10.01
C MET A 304 13.78 2.24 11.23
N GLU A 305 13.99 3.14 12.17
CA GLU A 305 14.72 2.86 13.42
C GLU A 305 14.00 1.81 14.25
N ASN A 306 12.71 1.89 14.36
CA ASN A 306 11.83 0.93 15.03
C ASN A 306 11.88 -0.45 14.37
N ALA A 307 11.81 -0.52 13.04
CA ALA A 307 11.93 -1.80 12.32
C ALA A 307 13.32 -2.45 12.54
N LYS A 308 14.38 -1.64 12.54
CA LYS A 308 15.74 -2.13 12.82
C LYS A 308 15.89 -2.62 14.27
N ALA A 309 15.33 -1.89 15.25
CA ALA A 309 15.38 -2.27 16.66
C ALA A 309 14.65 -3.59 16.90
N LEU A 310 13.43 -3.74 16.35
CA LEU A 310 12.69 -4.99 16.39
C LEU A 310 13.49 -6.14 15.78
N GLY A 311 14.01 -5.94 14.56
CA GLY A 311 14.81 -6.95 13.87
C GLY A 311 16.05 -7.39 14.66
N ALA A 312 16.78 -6.44 15.24
CA ALA A 312 17.95 -6.73 16.08
C ALA A 312 17.58 -7.53 17.34
N GLN A 313 16.47 -7.15 18.01
CA GLN A 313 16.01 -7.86 19.21
C GLN A 313 15.63 -9.31 18.89
N LEU A 314 14.90 -9.53 17.79
CA LEU A 314 14.51 -10.88 17.35
C LEU A 314 15.73 -11.72 16.98
N THR A 315 16.73 -11.13 16.31
CA THR A 315 17.99 -11.83 15.98
C THR A 315 18.79 -12.16 17.24
N ASN A 316 18.89 -11.25 18.20
CA ASN A 316 19.54 -11.52 19.48
C ASN A 316 18.87 -12.67 20.25
N GLY A 317 17.55 -12.83 20.11
CA GLY A 317 16.78 -13.95 20.65
C GLY A 317 16.85 -15.23 19.81
N GLY A 318 17.68 -15.28 18.78
CA GLY A 318 17.94 -16.48 17.98
C GLY A 318 16.93 -16.75 16.86
N LEU A 319 16.19 -15.73 16.40
CA LEU A 319 15.37 -15.80 15.19
C LEU A 319 16.15 -15.30 13.97
N ASP A 320 16.00 -16.00 12.86
CA ASP A 320 16.61 -15.61 11.59
C ASP A 320 15.75 -14.55 10.85
N LEU A 321 16.39 -13.54 10.27
CA LEU A 321 15.74 -12.59 9.39
C LEU A 321 16.12 -12.86 7.93
N VAL A 322 15.13 -12.97 7.07
CA VAL A 322 15.36 -13.05 5.62
C VAL A 322 16.15 -11.82 5.18
N SER A 323 17.16 -12.01 4.35
CA SER A 323 18.14 -11.02 3.91
C SER A 323 19.02 -10.40 5.01
N GLY A 324 19.04 -10.98 6.22
CA GLY A 324 19.92 -10.58 7.33
C GLY A 324 19.55 -9.23 7.96
N GLY A 325 18.28 -8.79 7.88
CA GLY A 325 17.80 -7.54 8.50
C GLY A 325 16.95 -6.66 7.58
N THR A 326 16.86 -5.35 7.86
CA THR A 326 16.01 -4.42 7.11
C THR A 326 16.64 -3.07 6.85
N ASP A 327 16.33 -2.51 5.68
CA ASP A 327 16.59 -1.13 5.28
C ASP A 327 15.29 -0.31 5.18
N THR A 328 14.13 -0.90 5.55
CA THR A 328 12.80 -0.31 5.37
C THR A 328 11.98 -0.34 6.68
N HIS A 329 10.67 -0.41 6.56
CA HIS A 329 9.70 -0.41 7.66
C HIS A 329 9.29 -1.81 8.12
N LEU A 330 9.79 -2.88 7.51
CA LEU A 330 9.39 -4.25 7.79
C LEU A 330 10.58 -5.18 7.98
N VAL A 331 10.36 -6.25 8.71
CA VAL A 331 11.23 -7.42 8.78
C VAL A 331 10.46 -8.66 8.36
N LEU A 332 11.14 -9.60 7.73
CA LEU A 332 10.61 -10.92 7.40
C LEU A 332 11.39 -11.96 8.23
N VAL A 333 10.71 -12.55 9.19
CA VAL A 333 11.26 -13.54 10.12
C VAL A 333 11.15 -14.93 9.49
N ASP A 334 12.23 -15.70 9.51
CA ASP A 334 12.27 -17.10 9.13
C ASP A 334 12.17 -17.99 10.38
N LEU A 335 11.12 -18.79 10.46
CA LEU A 335 10.83 -19.62 11.63
C LEU A 335 11.33 -21.07 11.48
N ARG A 336 11.93 -21.42 10.33
CA ARG A 336 12.33 -22.80 10.03
C ARG A 336 13.34 -23.36 11.04
N ALA A 337 14.30 -22.55 11.47
CA ALA A 337 15.30 -22.95 12.48
C ALA A 337 14.67 -23.29 13.87
N ARG A 338 13.51 -22.71 14.17
CA ARG A 338 12.74 -23.03 15.40
C ARG A 338 11.74 -24.15 15.23
N GLY A 339 11.60 -24.72 14.03
CA GLY A 339 10.60 -25.76 13.75
C GLY A 339 9.15 -25.27 13.83
N LEU A 340 8.92 -23.94 13.75
CA LEU A 340 7.61 -23.34 13.81
C LEU A 340 7.08 -23.02 12.42
N THR A 341 5.75 -23.11 12.25
CA THR A 341 5.08 -22.62 11.06
C THR A 341 4.58 -21.19 11.26
N GLY A 342 4.52 -20.42 10.16
CA GLY A 342 3.95 -19.05 10.20
C GLY A 342 2.54 -19.03 10.75
N LYS A 343 1.71 -20.02 10.41
CA LYS A 343 0.32 -20.14 10.90
C LYS A 343 0.25 -20.34 12.42
N ALA A 344 1.13 -21.18 12.98
CA ALA A 344 1.16 -21.40 14.42
C ALA A 344 1.62 -20.15 15.19
N ALA A 345 2.68 -19.51 14.68
CA ALA A 345 3.24 -18.29 15.26
C ALA A 345 2.26 -17.10 15.15
N GLU A 346 1.63 -16.87 14.00
CA GLU A 346 0.59 -15.85 13.81
C GLU A 346 -0.52 -15.99 14.86
N ARG A 347 -1.03 -17.23 15.05
CA ARG A 347 -2.10 -17.49 16.01
C ARG A 347 -1.65 -17.32 17.48
N ALA A 348 -0.44 -17.72 17.83
CA ALA A 348 0.10 -17.55 19.18
C ALA A 348 0.23 -16.05 19.53
N LEU A 349 0.77 -15.25 18.61
CA LEU A 349 0.91 -13.81 18.76
C LEU A 349 -0.45 -13.10 18.83
N GLU A 350 -1.42 -13.49 17.99
CA GLU A 350 -2.79 -12.96 18.04
C GLU A 350 -3.44 -13.20 19.42
N ASN A 351 -3.27 -14.39 20.01
CA ASN A 351 -3.74 -14.70 21.36
C ASN A 351 -3.07 -13.84 22.44
N ALA A 352 -1.86 -13.35 22.17
CA ALA A 352 -1.13 -12.42 23.04
C ALA A 352 -1.39 -10.94 22.70
N ASN A 353 -2.39 -10.63 21.88
CA ASN A 353 -2.73 -9.28 21.39
C ASN A 353 -1.61 -8.60 20.57
N ILE A 354 -0.81 -9.38 19.87
CA ILE A 354 0.18 -8.91 18.90
C ILE A 354 -0.28 -9.31 17.51
N THR A 355 -0.76 -8.33 16.76
CA THR A 355 -1.31 -8.53 15.40
C THR A 355 -0.21 -8.50 14.37
N CYS A 356 -0.04 -9.59 13.63
CA CYS A 356 0.91 -9.71 12.53
C CYS A 356 0.33 -10.62 11.43
N ASN A 357 1.09 -10.89 10.38
CA ASN A 357 0.68 -11.89 9.40
C ASN A 357 1.76 -12.94 9.14
N LYS A 358 1.33 -14.20 8.99
CA LYS A 358 2.17 -15.23 8.40
C LYS A 358 2.56 -14.86 6.98
N ASN A 359 3.75 -15.22 6.58
CA ASN A 359 4.29 -14.91 5.26
C ASN A 359 5.19 -16.06 4.78
N ALA A 360 5.13 -16.34 3.49
CA ALA A 360 6.11 -17.23 2.90
C ALA A 360 7.51 -16.62 3.01
N VAL A 361 8.51 -17.45 3.27
CA VAL A 361 9.92 -17.09 3.14
C VAL A 361 10.45 -17.59 1.79
N PRO A 362 11.52 -17.01 1.25
CA PRO A 362 12.13 -17.54 0.04
C PRO A 362 12.44 -19.03 0.16
N PHE A 363 12.09 -19.80 -0.87
CA PHE A 363 12.26 -21.27 -0.90
C PHE A 363 11.50 -22.00 0.22
N ASP A 364 10.34 -21.49 0.59
CA ASP A 364 9.50 -22.03 1.64
C ASP A 364 9.03 -23.45 1.28
N PRO A 365 9.24 -24.45 2.17
CA PRO A 365 8.75 -25.81 1.94
C PRO A 365 7.24 -25.94 2.22
N GLU A 366 6.65 -24.99 2.94
CA GLU A 366 5.27 -25.04 3.38
C GLU A 366 4.30 -24.51 2.33
N LYS A 367 3.04 -24.96 2.43
CA LYS A 367 1.95 -24.46 1.58
C LYS A 367 1.62 -22.98 1.90
N PRO A 368 1.09 -22.21 0.93
CA PRO A 368 0.79 -20.78 1.12
C PRO A 368 -0.13 -20.43 2.30
N MET A 369 -0.98 -21.35 2.75
CA MET A 369 -1.87 -21.15 3.91
C MET A 369 -1.22 -21.49 5.26
N VAL A 370 -0.01 -22.07 5.24
CA VAL A 370 0.76 -22.47 6.43
C VAL A 370 1.96 -21.53 6.58
N THR A 371 2.84 -21.48 5.58
CA THR A 371 4.08 -20.69 5.51
C THR A 371 5.09 -20.99 6.62
N SER A 372 6.31 -20.51 6.46
CA SER A 372 7.38 -20.71 7.45
C SER A 372 7.90 -19.39 8.04
N GLY A 373 7.20 -18.28 7.82
CA GLY A 373 7.65 -16.98 8.32
C GLY A 373 6.56 -16.07 8.83
N LEU A 374 7.00 -14.98 9.43
CA LEU A 374 6.19 -13.84 9.87
C LEU A 374 6.69 -12.56 9.23
N ARG A 375 5.77 -11.73 8.75
CA ARG A 375 6.07 -10.37 8.33
C ARG A 375 5.62 -9.40 9.42
N LEU A 376 6.55 -8.59 9.93
CA LEU A 376 6.34 -7.61 10.97
C LEU A 376 6.72 -6.23 10.45
N GLY A 377 5.94 -5.21 10.81
CA GLY A 377 6.18 -3.83 10.39
C GLY A 377 5.97 -2.83 11.51
N SER A 378 6.60 -1.68 11.39
CA SER A 378 6.63 -0.65 12.42
C SER A 378 5.73 0.58 12.18
N PRO A 379 5.06 0.81 11.02
CA PRO A 379 4.39 2.08 10.76
C PRO A 379 3.25 2.41 11.75
N ALA A 380 2.37 1.46 12.03
CA ALA A 380 1.20 1.68 12.90
C ALA A 380 1.61 1.97 14.35
N VAL A 381 2.52 1.17 14.92
CA VAL A 381 3.02 1.37 16.28
C VAL A 381 3.83 2.68 16.40
N THR A 382 4.60 3.05 15.36
CA THR A 382 5.33 4.34 15.35
C THR A 382 4.35 5.52 15.33
N THR A 383 3.26 5.44 14.58
CA THR A 383 2.20 6.46 14.61
C THR A 383 1.56 6.58 16.00
N ARG A 384 1.50 5.48 16.77
CA ARG A 384 1.02 5.45 18.14
C ARG A 384 2.03 5.97 19.18
N GLY A 385 3.26 6.30 18.75
CA GLY A 385 4.30 6.86 19.62
C GLY A 385 5.31 5.86 20.15
N PHE A 386 5.36 4.62 19.64
CA PHE A 386 6.40 3.66 20.01
C PHE A 386 7.75 4.14 19.47
N GLY A 387 8.77 4.05 20.30
CA GLY A 387 10.16 4.28 19.96
C GLY A 387 10.99 3.00 20.00
N VAL A 388 12.29 3.17 19.93
CA VAL A 388 13.26 2.03 19.91
C VAL A 388 13.13 1.15 21.14
N ALA A 389 12.96 1.73 22.34
CA ALA A 389 12.85 0.98 23.59
C ALA A 389 11.57 0.11 23.62
N GLU A 390 10.44 0.69 23.20
CA GLU A 390 9.18 -0.06 23.11
C GLU A 390 9.29 -1.18 22.05
N MET A 391 9.99 -0.96 20.94
CA MET A 391 10.18 -1.99 19.91
C MET A 391 11.10 -3.12 20.35
N GLN A 392 12.08 -2.85 21.21
CA GLN A 392 12.89 -3.90 21.86
C GLN A 392 12.02 -4.74 22.78
N LEU A 393 11.19 -4.10 23.62
CA LEU A 393 10.25 -4.79 24.52
C LEU A 393 9.22 -5.63 23.73
N VAL A 394 8.73 -5.12 22.61
CA VAL A 394 7.86 -5.89 21.69
C VAL A 394 8.60 -7.13 21.15
N GLY A 395 9.89 -6.97 20.82
CA GLY A 395 10.73 -8.10 20.42
C GLY A 395 10.84 -9.17 21.53
N ASP A 396 11.01 -8.77 22.77
CA ASP A 396 11.05 -9.69 23.93
C ASP A 396 9.72 -10.44 24.10
N TYR A 397 8.58 -9.75 24.02
CA TYR A 397 7.26 -10.38 24.05
C TYR A 397 7.05 -11.39 22.91
N ILE A 398 7.50 -11.05 21.69
CA ILE A 398 7.41 -11.99 20.57
C ILE A 398 8.24 -13.24 20.84
N LEU A 399 9.46 -13.09 21.36
CA LEU A 399 10.33 -14.22 21.70
C LEU A 399 9.69 -15.09 22.79
N GLU A 400 9.17 -14.50 23.87
CA GLU A 400 8.50 -15.21 24.96
C GLU A 400 7.27 -16.00 24.48
N VAL A 401 6.49 -15.45 23.53
CA VAL A 401 5.32 -16.13 22.98
C VAL A 401 5.70 -17.29 22.05
N LEU A 402 6.86 -17.19 21.39
CA LEU A 402 7.32 -18.20 20.42
C LEU A 402 8.24 -19.28 21.01
N ASP A 403 8.67 -19.14 22.24
CA ASP A 403 9.41 -20.15 23.03
C ASP A 403 8.45 -21.20 23.61
#